data_c85465fe02ad9043cbe722de6f823ff7
#
_entry.id   c85465fe02ad9043cbe722de6f823ff7
#
_cell.length_a   1.000
_cell.length_b   1.000
_cell.length_c   1.000
_cell.angle_alpha   90.00
_cell.angle_beta   90.00
_cell.angle_gamma   90.00
#
_symmetry.space_group_name_H-M   'P 1'
#
loop_
_entity.id
_entity.type
_entity.pdbx_description
1 polymer ?
#
loop_
_entity_poly.entity_id
_entity_poly.type
_entity_poly.pdbx_seq_one_letter_code
_entity_poly.pdbx_strand_id
1 'polypeptide(L)'
;DWRIQDIEAKTGITRRYKAGIGESVIDMAEKAANKLFASNIDIDKASIDFLILVTQVSSYTLPTSACILQDRLGLETSTMAFDVNLGCSGYVYALSIATGLIESGQANRGLIICSDHYTSKIDPHDRTCRPIFSDAAAATIVGRSLIDGISAFDLGTNGSGYKDLIIPNDGDDNEGAKPGFLHMAGAAVFLFTMSMVP
;
A
#
# COMPACT_ATOMS: atom_id res chain seq x y z
N ASP A 1 -13.79 -28.68 1.64
CA ASP A 1 -12.36 -28.39 1.42
C ASP A 1 -12.13 -27.96 -0.02
N TRP A 2 -11.62 -26.74 -0.20
CA TRP A 2 -11.30 -26.23 -1.54
C TRP A 2 -10.01 -26.89 -2.02
N ARG A 3 -10.06 -27.46 -3.22
CA ARG A 3 -8.86 -27.93 -3.90
C ARG A 3 -8.11 -26.73 -4.48
N ILE A 4 -6.78 -26.84 -4.67
CA ILE A 4 -5.95 -25.77 -5.25
C ILE A 4 -6.52 -25.30 -6.59
N GLN A 5 -6.99 -26.22 -7.42
CA GLN A 5 -7.62 -25.92 -8.72
C GLN A 5 -8.90 -25.08 -8.60
N ASP A 6 -9.67 -25.25 -7.51
CA ASP A 6 -10.89 -24.49 -7.27
C ASP A 6 -10.57 -23.04 -6.84
N ILE A 7 -9.44 -22.84 -6.14
CA ILE A 7 -8.94 -21.51 -5.76
C ILE A 7 -8.52 -20.73 -7.00
N GLU A 8 -7.71 -21.34 -7.85
CA GLU A 8 -7.26 -20.71 -9.11
C GLU A 8 -8.44 -20.33 -10.01
N ALA A 9 -9.39 -21.26 -10.21
CA ALA A 9 -10.58 -21.03 -11.04
C ALA A 9 -11.45 -19.88 -10.54
N LYS A 10 -11.52 -19.67 -9.21
CA LYS A 10 -12.35 -18.62 -8.59
C LYS A 10 -11.65 -17.28 -8.44
N THR A 11 -10.34 -17.28 -8.20
CA THR A 11 -9.58 -16.06 -7.88
C THR A 11 -8.70 -15.59 -9.01
N GLY A 12 -8.38 -16.44 -9.97
CA GLY A 12 -7.38 -16.18 -11.01
C GLY A 12 -5.94 -16.17 -10.47
N ILE A 13 -5.74 -16.49 -9.18
CA ILE A 13 -4.43 -16.42 -8.52
C ILE A 13 -3.74 -17.78 -8.62
N THR A 14 -2.68 -17.86 -9.43
CA THR A 14 -1.87 -19.06 -9.62
C THR A 14 -0.67 -19.12 -8.67
N ARG A 15 -0.17 -17.95 -8.24
CA ARG A 15 1.02 -17.82 -7.40
C ARG A 15 0.84 -16.69 -6.40
N ARG A 16 1.44 -16.87 -5.23
CA ARG A 16 1.55 -15.84 -4.20
C ARG A 16 3.00 -15.72 -3.79
N TYR A 17 3.41 -14.49 -3.52
CA TYR A 17 4.75 -14.19 -3.08
C TYR A 17 4.73 -13.82 -1.60
N LYS A 18 5.79 -14.20 -0.93
CA LYS A 18 5.99 -13.93 0.49
C LYS A 18 7.35 -13.28 0.67
N ALA A 19 7.41 -12.24 1.49
CA ALA A 19 8.68 -11.60 1.86
C ALA A 19 9.66 -12.62 2.45
N GLY A 20 10.93 -12.38 2.23
CA GLY A 20 12.01 -13.19 2.80
C GLY A 20 12.01 -13.15 4.33
N ILE A 21 12.70 -14.10 4.95
CA ILE A 21 12.84 -14.11 6.41
C ILE A 21 13.55 -12.82 6.84
N GLY A 22 12.90 -12.05 7.72
CA GLY A 22 13.42 -10.77 8.21
C GLY A 22 13.31 -9.59 7.23
N GLU A 23 12.75 -9.81 6.05
CA GLU A 23 12.50 -8.74 5.08
C GLU A 23 11.32 -7.88 5.50
N SER A 24 11.56 -6.60 5.73
CA SER A 24 10.55 -5.64 6.16
C SER A 24 9.85 -4.95 4.99
N VAL A 25 8.76 -4.24 5.28
CA VAL A 25 8.08 -3.33 4.35
C VAL A 25 9.06 -2.30 3.76
N ILE A 26 9.98 -1.77 4.60
CA ILE A 26 10.98 -0.79 4.17
C ILE A 26 11.98 -1.43 3.19
N ASP A 27 12.40 -2.67 3.43
CA ASP A 27 13.34 -3.38 2.54
C ASP A 27 12.72 -3.64 1.16
N MET A 28 11.46 -4.03 1.12
CA MET A 28 10.73 -4.21 -0.15
C MET A 28 10.53 -2.87 -0.87
N ALA A 29 10.15 -1.83 -0.13
CA ALA A 29 9.97 -0.48 -0.66
C ALA A 29 11.27 0.07 -1.28
N GLU A 30 12.40 -0.08 -0.58
CA GLU A 30 13.72 0.31 -1.07
C GLU A 30 14.11 -0.43 -2.36
N LYS A 31 13.88 -1.74 -2.42
CA LYS A 31 14.14 -2.53 -3.63
C LYS A 31 13.30 -2.07 -4.81
N ALA A 32 12.03 -1.76 -4.59
CA ALA A 32 11.14 -1.26 -5.63
C ALA A 32 11.60 0.11 -6.16
N ALA A 33 11.94 1.03 -5.26
CA ALA A 33 12.45 2.35 -5.62
C ALA A 33 13.81 2.27 -6.35
N ASN A 34 14.75 1.47 -5.86
CA ASN A 34 16.05 1.30 -6.51
C ASN A 34 15.91 0.68 -7.90
N LYS A 35 14.99 -0.27 -8.09
CA LYS A 35 14.67 -0.82 -9.42
C LYS A 35 14.09 0.24 -10.35
N LEU A 36 13.21 1.11 -9.85
CA LEU A 36 12.63 2.22 -10.60
C LEU A 36 13.72 3.20 -11.06
N PHE A 37 14.61 3.65 -10.16
CA PHE A 37 15.71 4.55 -10.49
C PHE A 37 16.69 3.90 -11.48
N ALA A 38 17.04 2.64 -11.31
CA ALA A 38 17.91 1.92 -12.23
C ALA A 38 17.33 1.78 -13.64
N SER A 39 16.00 1.72 -13.77
CA SER A 39 15.31 1.65 -15.07
C SER A 39 15.08 3.01 -15.72
N ASN A 40 15.26 4.10 -14.96
CA ASN A 40 15.03 5.50 -15.39
C ASN A 40 16.22 6.35 -14.98
N ILE A 41 17.37 6.13 -15.63
CA ILE A 41 18.65 6.76 -15.30
C ILE A 41 18.65 8.29 -15.43
N ASP A 42 17.70 8.85 -16.17
CA ASP A 42 17.54 10.29 -16.34
C ASP A 42 16.84 10.98 -15.15
N ILE A 43 16.38 10.20 -14.16
CA ILE A 43 15.72 10.74 -12.98
C ILE A 43 16.75 10.92 -11.86
N ASP A 44 17.11 12.17 -11.64
CA ASP A 44 17.96 12.55 -10.51
C ASP A 44 17.17 12.43 -9.18
N LYS A 45 17.72 11.71 -8.22
CA LYS A 45 17.16 11.57 -6.87
C LYS A 45 17.04 12.93 -6.16
N ALA A 46 17.95 13.86 -6.41
CA ALA A 46 17.89 15.21 -5.87
C ALA A 46 16.68 16.02 -6.36
N SER A 47 16.02 15.58 -7.43
CA SER A 47 14.80 16.20 -7.94
C SER A 47 13.50 15.71 -7.27
N ILE A 48 13.59 14.82 -6.29
CA ILE A 48 12.42 14.28 -5.59
C ILE A 48 12.05 15.19 -4.41
N ASP A 49 10.96 15.93 -4.54
CA ASP A 49 10.50 16.89 -3.53
C ASP A 49 9.71 16.20 -2.41
N PHE A 50 9.05 15.06 -2.70
CA PHE A 50 8.30 14.30 -1.69
C PHE A 50 8.34 12.78 -1.92
N LEU A 51 8.24 12.04 -0.81
CA LEU A 51 8.10 10.59 -0.74
C LEU A 51 6.83 10.24 0.04
N ILE A 52 5.90 9.55 -0.59
CA ILE A 52 4.71 8.98 0.05
C ILE A 52 4.87 7.47 0.10
N LEU A 53 4.90 6.89 1.29
CA LEU A 53 4.82 5.45 1.48
C LEU A 53 3.39 5.05 1.86
N VAL A 54 2.74 4.28 1.00
CA VAL A 54 1.43 3.69 1.26
C VAL A 54 1.64 2.31 1.85
N THR A 55 1.26 2.13 3.10
CA THR A 55 1.39 0.85 3.81
C THR A 55 0.40 0.74 4.97
N GLN A 56 -0.12 -0.44 5.22
CA GLN A 56 -0.90 -0.77 6.43
C GLN A 56 -0.12 -1.67 7.40
N VAL A 57 1.10 -2.07 7.03
CA VAL A 57 1.98 -2.92 7.85
C VAL A 57 3.28 -2.19 8.14
N SER A 58 3.18 -1.00 8.75
CA SER A 58 4.35 -0.20 9.12
C SER A 58 5.31 -1.01 10.00
N SER A 59 6.62 -0.86 9.76
CA SER A 59 7.65 -1.53 10.55
C SER A 59 7.77 -0.98 11.96
N TYR A 60 7.44 0.30 12.16
CA TYR A 60 7.53 1.01 13.43
C TYR A 60 6.31 1.92 13.63
N THR A 61 5.93 2.12 14.87
CA THR A 61 4.95 3.16 15.23
C THR A 61 5.56 4.55 15.12
N LEU A 62 6.85 4.69 15.43
CA LEU A 62 7.63 5.92 15.38
C LEU A 62 9.11 5.58 15.13
N PRO A 63 9.81 6.26 14.22
CA PRO A 63 9.30 7.21 13.25
C PRO A 63 8.47 6.55 12.14
N THR A 64 7.78 7.37 11.32
CA THR A 64 7.12 6.87 10.11
C THR A 64 8.11 6.20 9.17
N SER A 65 7.69 5.14 8.49
CA SER A 65 8.60 4.33 7.66
C SER A 65 9.18 5.11 6.47
N ALA A 66 8.43 6.08 5.95
CA ALA A 66 8.90 6.95 4.86
C ALA A 66 10.13 7.79 5.25
N CYS A 67 10.26 8.22 6.53
CA CYS A 67 11.44 8.94 6.99
C CYS A 67 12.69 8.08 6.94
N ILE A 68 12.58 6.81 7.33
CA ILE A 68 13.69 5.85 7.26
C ILE A 68 14.05 5.57 5.79
N LEU A 69 13.03 5.43 4.96
CA LEU A 69 13.20 5.14 3.53
C LEU A 69 13.83 6.31 2.78
N GLN A 70 13.53 7.57 3.16
CA GLN A 70 14.15 8.77 2.61
C GLN A 70 15.68 8.71 2.77
N ASP A 71 16.17 8.41 3.98
CA ASP A 71 17.59 8.28 4.27
C ASP A 71 18.23 7.10 3.51
N ARG A 72 17.60 5.92 3.55
CA ARG A 72 18.11 4.72 2.87
C ARG A 72 18.19 4.86 1.35
N LEU A 73 17.29 5.63 0.74
CA LEU A 73 17.32 5.93 -0.69
C LEU A 73 18.32 7.03 -1.04
N GLY A 74 18.89 7.73 -0.05
CA GLY A 74 19.77 8.88 -0.27
C GLY A 74 19.04 10.05 -0.92
N LEU A 75 17.77 10.29 -0.56
CA LEU A 75 17.04 11.49 -0.98
C LEU A 75 17.46 12.68 -0.11
N GLU A 76 17.32 13.88 -0.64
CA GLU A 76 17.69 15.11 0.07
C GLU A 76 16.89 15.29 1.37
N THR A 77 17.48 15.93 2.37
CA THR A 77 16.81 16.23 3.64
C THR A 77 15.66 17.24 3.50
N SER A 78 15.58 17.94 2.39
CA SER A 78 14.46 18.79 1.99
C SER A 78 13.26 18.01 1.45
N THR A 79 13.41 16.71 1.16
CA THR A 79 12.31 15.85 0.69
C THR A 79 11.28 15.66 1.79
N MET A 80 10.02 16.02 1.54
CA MET A 80 8.91 15.70 2.44
C MET A 80 8.69 14.18 2.46
N ALA A 81 8.67 13.53 3.62
CA ALA A 81 8.48 12.08 3.72
C ALA A 81 7.40 11.73 4.76
N PHE A 82 6.39 10.98 4.35
CA PHE A 82 5.29 10.54 5.23
C PHE A 82 4.60 9.27 4.74
N ASP A 83 3.99 8.55 5.68
CA ASP A 83 3.19 7.35 5.39
C ASP A 83 1.71 7.70 5.20
N VAL A 84 1.05 6.94 4.32
CA VAL A 84 -0.41 6.92 4.18
C VAL A 84 -0.88 5.53 4.58
N ASN A 85 -1.62 5.45 5.70
CA ASN A 85 -2.17 4.20 6.21
C ASN A 85 -3.49 3.86 5.50
N LEU A 86 -3.38 3.43 4.26
CA LEU A 86 -4.49 2.95 3.44
C LEU A 86 -4.05 1.70 2.65
N GLY A 87 -5.00 0.79 2.42
CA GLY A 87 -4.77 -0.44 1.64
C GLY A 87 -5.16 -0.27 0.18
N CYS A 88 -6.22 -0.96 -0.24
CA CYS A 88 -6.63 -1.09 -1.65
C CYS A 88 -6.82 0.25 -2.38
N SER A 89 -7.35 1.28 -1.70
CA SER A 89 -7.53 2.63 -2.24
C SER A 89 -6.30 3.53 -2.08
N GLY A 90 -5.29 3.09 -1.33
CA GLY A 90 -4.17 3.93 -0.90
C GLY A 90 -3.38 4.55 -2.04
N TYR A 91 -3.18 3.82 -3.13
CA TYR A 91 -2.49 4.37 -4.30
C TYR A 91 -3.24 5.53 -4.94
N VAL A 92 -4.57 5.43 -5.07
CA VAL A 92 -5.40 6.49 -5.65
C VAL A 92 -5.41 7.73 -4.73
N TYR A 93 -5.51 7.53 -3.41
CA TYR A 93 -5.38 8.62 -2.44
C TYR A 93 -3.99 9.27 -2.49
N ALA A 94 -2.92 8.48 -2.59
CA ALA A 94 -1.56 9.02 -2.72
C ALA A 94 -1.38 9.82 -4.02
N LEU A 95 -1.97 9.38 -5.14
CA LEU A 95 -2.00 10.15 -6.38
C LEU A 95 -2.74 11.48 -6.20
N SER A 96 -3.88 11.50 -5.51
CA SER A 96 -4.62 12.74 -5.24
C SER A 96 -3.80 13.72 -4.39
N ILE A 97 -3.15 13.23 -3.34
CA ILE A 97 -2.26 14.04 -2.49
C ILE A 97 -1.10 14.60 -3.34
N ALA A 98 -0.45 13.74 -4.14
CA ALA A 98 0.65 14.12 -5.00
C ALA A 98 0.24 15.21 -6.03
N THR A 99 -0.93 15.04 -6.65
CA THR A 99 -1.50 16.03 -7.57
C THR A 99 -1.70 17.37 -6.85
N GLY A 100 -2.28 17.35 -5.65
CA GLY A 100 -2.48 18.57 -4.86
C GLY A 100 -1.16 19.28 -4.51
N LEU A 101 -0.11 18.54 -4.14
CA LEU A 101 1.24 19.12 -3.86
C LEU A 101 1.87 19.74 -5.11
N ILE A 102 1.71 19.10 -6.27
CA ILE A 102 2.29 19.57 -7.53
C ILE A 102 1.50 20.77 -8.07
N GLU A 103 0.18 20.72 -8.10
CA GLU A 103 -0.68 21.80 -8.61
C GLU A 103 -0.60 23.06 -7.76
N SER A 104 -0.50 22.91 -6.43
CA SER A 104 -0.31 24.06 -5.53
C SER A 104 1.09 24.70 -5.62
N GLY A 105 2.01 24.10 -6.37
CA GLY A 105 3.38 24.60 -6.51
C GLY A 105 4.31 24.30 -5.33
N GLN A 106 3.87 23.46 -4.37
CA GLN A 106 4.71 23.04 -3.24
C GLN A 106 5.78 22.03 -3.66
N ALA A 107 5.53 21.29 -4.74
CA ALA A 107 6.44 20.29 -5.27
C ALA A 107 6.38 20.24 -6.80
N ASN A 108 7.41 19.68 -7.44
CA ASN A 108 7.44 19.44 -8.89
C ASN A 108 7.47 17.95 -9.21
N ARG A 109 8.07 17.13 -8.33
CA ARG A 109 8.24 15.69 -8.54
C ARG A 109 8.17 14.94 -7.23
N GLY A 110 7.46 13.82 -7.25
CA GLY A 110 7.32 12.95 -6.09
C GLY A 110 7.54 11.48 -6.39
N LEU A 111 7.86 10.73 -5.35
CA LEU A 111 7.97 9.29 -5.35
C LEU A 111 6.84 8.72 -4.50
N ILE A 112 5.96 7.92 -5.10
CA ILE A 112 4.94 7.15 -4.39
C ILE A 112 5.39 5.71 -4.36
N ILE A 113 5.41 5.10 -3.17
CA ILE A 113 5.72 3.68 -3.00
C ILE A 113 4.56 3.02 -2.26
N CYS A 114 4.01 1.95 -2.84
CA CYS A 114 3.10 1.06 -2.13
C CYS A 114 3.89 -0.18 -1.72
N SER A 115 3.89 -0.53 -0.44
CA SER A 115 4.60 -1.70 0.06
C SER A 115 3.85 -2.30 1.25
N ASP A 116 3.47 -3.56 1.13
CA ASP A 116 2.79 -4.27 2.22
C ASP A 116 3.29 -5.70 2.37
N HIS A 117 3.43 -6.10 3.62
CA HIS A 117 3.80 -7.43 4.08
C HIS A 117 2.60 -8.11 4.75
N TYR A 118 1.51 -8.26 3.99
CA TYR A 118 0.23 -8.77 4.51
C TYR A 118 0.29 -10.22 4.98
N THR A 119 1.19 -11.04 4.43
CA THR A 119 1.30 -12.43 4.87
C THR A 119 1.71 -12.57 6.34
N SER A 120 2.32 -11.53 6.93
CA SER A 120 2.63 -11.48 8.37
C SER A 120 1.40 -11.23 9.25
N LYS A 121 0.33 -10.72 8.66
CA LYS A 121 -0.93 -10.37 9.32
C LYS A 121 -2.05 -11.37 9.06
N ILE A 122 -1.76 -12.47 8.37
CA ILE A 122 -2.74 -13.52 8.08
C ILE A 122 -2.48 -14.72 9.00
N ASP A 123 -3.51 -15.13 9.73
CA ASP A 123 -3.44 -16.35 10.53
C ASP A 123 -3.08 -17.53 9.60
N PRO A 124 -2.04 -18.33 9.93
CA PRO A 124 -1.66 -19.50 9.14
C PRO A 124 -2.77 -20.51 8.91
N HIS A 125 -3.78 -20.50 9.78
CA HIS A 125 -4.96 -21.39 9.70
C HIS A 125 -6.14 -20.76 8.96
N ASP A 126 -6.08 -19.46 8.61
CA ASP A 126 -7.13 -18.79 7.84
C ASP A 126 -7.12 -19.27 6.38
N ARG A 127 -8.17 -20.01 6.01
CA ARG A 127 -8.35 -20.53 4.66
C ARG A 127 -9.02 -19.56 3.70
N THR A 128 -9.52 -18.44 4.19
CA THR A 128 -10.22 -17.42 3.39
C THR A 128 -9.28 -16.36 2.87
N CYS A 129 -8.47 -15.76 3.73
CA CYS A 129 -7.52 -14.70 3.36
C CYS A 129 -6.21 -15.24 2.79
N ARG A 130 -5.70 -16.34 3.36
CA ARG A 130 -4.41 -16.90 2.97
C ARG A 130 -4.24 -17.21 1.47
N PRO A 131 -5.24 -17.67 0.72
CA PRO A 131 -5.11 -17.89 -0.72
C PRO A 131 -5.05 -16.61 -1.56
N ILE A 132 -5.46 -15.47 -1.01
CA ILE A 132 -5.69 -14.22 -1.77
C ILE A 132 -4.50 -13.27 -1.65
N PHE A 133 -3.92 -13.11 -0.46
CA PHE A 133 -2.93 -12.08 -0.18
C PHE A 133 -1.49 -12.53 -0.47
N SER A 134 -0.70 -11.62 -1.02
CA SER A 134 0.75 -11.70 -1.23
C SER A 134 1.44 -10.49 -0.63
N ASP A 135 2.75 -10.57 -0.47
CA ASP A 135 3.61 -9.44 -0.13
C ASP A 135 4.18 -8.86 -1.42
N ALA A 136 4.20 -7.54 -1.52
CA ALA A 136 4.73 -6.85 -2.69
C ALA A 136 5.09 -5.39 -2.39
N ALA A 137 5.93 -4.82 -3.25
CA ALA A 137 6.17 -3.38 -3.32
C ALA A 137 6.22 -2.89 -4.76
N ALA A 138 5.71 -1.68 -4.98
CA ALA A 138 5.77 -0.98 -6.26
C ALA A 138 6.11 0.50 -6.04
N ALA A 139 6.87 1.09 -6.95
CA ALA A 139 7.26 2.49 -6.90
C ALA A 139 6.84 3.22 -8.18
N THR A 140 6.36 4.44 -8.02
CA THR A 140 5.87 5.31 -9.10
C THR A 140 6.45 6.71 -8.92
N ILE A 141 6.96 7.31 -10.02
CA ILE A 141 7.30 8.73 -10.04
C ILE A 141 6.15 9.50 -10.65
N VAL A 142 5.80 10.59 -10.00
CA VAL A 142 4.81 11.58 -10.46
C VAL A 142 5.47 12.95 -10.58
N GLY A 143 5.06 13.75 -11.54
CA GLY A 143 5.64 15.05 -11.77
C GLY A 143 4.80 15.90 -12.71
N ARG A 144 5.20 17.15 -12.88
CA ARG A 144 4.56 18.06 -13.84
C ARG A 144 4.65 17.51 -15.26
N SER A 145 3.57 17.64 -16.01
CA SER A 145 3.48 17.30 -17.42
C SER A 145 2.82 18.44 -18.19
N LEU A 146 3.17 18.55 -19.47
CA LEU A 146 2.48 19.45 -20.42
C LEU A 146 1.18 18.85 -20.94
N ILE A 147 0.95 17.56 -20.67
CA ILE A 147 -0.25 16.82 -21.07
C ILE A 147 -0.92 16.36 -19.77
N ASP A 148 -2.21 16.63 -19.64
CA ASP A 148 -3.00 16.17 -18.50
C ASP A 148 -3.00 14.64 -18.45
N GLY A 149 -2.30 14.09 -17.46
CA GLY A 149 -2.21 12.64 -17.24
C GLY A 149 -3.19 12.12 -16.18
N ILE A 150 -3.58 13.01 -15.24
CA ILE A 150 -4.53 12.73 -14.16
C ILE A 150 -5.56 13.86 -14.17
N SER A 151 -6.83 13.56 -14.40
CA SER A 151 -7.85 14.60 -14.59
C SER A 151 -8.72 14.80 -13.35
N ALA A 152 -9.33 13.76 -12.83
CA ALA A 152 -10.28 13.85 -11.72
C ALA A 152 -10.14 12.68 -10.76
N PHE A 153 -10.52 12.91 -9.51
CA PHE A 153 -10.60 11.87 -8.49
C PHE A 153 -12.04 11.77 -7.97
N ASP A 154 -12.50 10.55 -7.80
CA ASP A 154 -13.69 10.24 -7.03
C ASP A 154 -13.25 9.49 -5.78
N LEU A 155 -13.34 10.14 -4.62
CA LEU A 155 -12.84 9.65 -3.35
C LEU A 155 -13.95 9.72 -2.31
N GLY A 156 -14.08 8.65 -1.52
CA GLY A 156 -15.08 8.59 -0.47
C GLY A 156 -14.70 7.61 0.62
N THR A 157 -15.42 7.68 1.74
CA THR A 157 -15.20 6.80 2.88
C THR A 157 -16.53 6.41 3.53
N ASN A 158 -16.72 5.12 3.73
CA ASN A 158 -17.79 4.59 4.57
C ASN A 158 -17.20 3.85 5.76
N GLY A 159 -17.13 4.52 6.90
CA GLY A 159 -16.59 3.96 8.14
C GLY A 159 -17.52 2.99 8.87
N SER A 160 -18.79 2.85 8.46
CA SER A 160 -19.75 1.97 9.16
C SER A 160 -19.40 0.50 9.03
N GLY A 161 -18.69 0.10 7.95
CA GLY A 161 -18.25 -1.26 7.68
C GLY A 161 -16.86 -1.61 8.22
N TYR A 162 -16.29 -0.86 9.14
CA TYR A 162 -14.91 -1.06 9.60
C TYR A 162 -14.65 -2.46 10.17
N LYS A 163 -15.65 -3.11 10.75
CA LYS A 163 -15.55 -4.46 11.30
C LYS A 163 -15.44 -5.56 10.24
N ASP A 164 -15.86 -5.27 9.01
CA ASP A 164 -15.85 -6.24 7.91
C ASP A 164 -14.45 -6.48 7.34
N LEU A 165 -13.52 -5.54 7.57
CA LEU A 165 -12.13 -5.65 7.14
C LEU A 165 -11.24 -4.93 8.17
N ILE A 166 -10.65 -5.69 9.09
CA ILE A 166 -9.95 -5.12 10.24
C ILE A 166 -8.78 -6.00 10.69
N ILE A 167 -7.74 -5.35 11.23
CA ILE A 167 -6.71 -6.00 12.06
C ILE A 167 -6.83 -5.37 13.45
N PRO A 168 -7.51 -6.00 14.40
CA PRO A 168 -7.70 -5.44 15.73
C PRO A 168 -6.40 -5.48 16.54
N ASN A 169 -6.25 -4.52 17.46
CA ASN A 169 -5.19 -4.56 18.46
C ASN A 169 -5.61 -5.44 19.66
N ASP A 170 -4.65 -5.71 20.56
CA ASP A 170 -4.96 -6.38 21.81
C ASP A 170 -5.92 -5.52 22.64
N GLY A 171 -7.00 -6.14 23.12
CA GLY A 171 -8.02 -5.47 23.92
C GLY A 171 -9.16 -4.82 23.13
N ASP A 172 -9.10 -4.80 21.82
CA ASP A 172 -10.24 -4.37 21.00
C ASP A 172 -11.37 -5.41 21.06
N ASP A 173 -12.60 -4.93 21.36
CA ASP A 173 -13.80 -5.78 21.37
C ASP A 173 -14.33 -5.96 19.95
N ASN A 174 -13.81 -6.97 19.25
CA ASN A 174 -14.25 -7.36 17.91
C ASN A 174 -14.61 -8.83 17.89
N GLU A 175 -15.89 -9.14 17.94
CA GLU A 175 -16.39 -10.53 17.87
C GLU A 175 -15.86 -11.23 16.60
N GLY A 176 -15.13 -12.36 16.82
CA GLY A 176 -14.62 -13.23 15.76
C GLY A 176 -13.31 -12.80 15.09
N ALA A 177 -12.78 -11.61 15.38
CA ALA A 177 -11.49 -11.16 14.89
C ALA A 177 -10.38 -11.41 15.93
N LYS A 178 -9.28 -12.01 15.50
CA LYS A 178 -8.13 -12.33 16.35
C LYS A 178 -7.15 -11.17 16.35
N PRO A 179 -6.76 -10.61 17.53
CA PRO A 179 -5.81 -9.52 17.61
C PRO A 179 -4.54 -9.77 16.80
N GLY A 180 -4.09 -8.74 16.08
CA GLY A 180 -2.89 -8.78 15.24
C GLY A 180 -3.05 -9.50 13.90
N PHE A 181 -4.19 -10.14 13.64
CA PHE A 181 -4.47 -10.81 12.37
C PHE A 181 -5.62 -10.17 11.61
N LEU A 182 -5.52 -10.25 10.28
CA LEU A 182 -6.56 -9.76 9.37
C LEU A 182 -7.83 -10.59 9.52
N HIS A 183 -8.93 -9.90 9.78
CA HIS A 183 -10.29 -10.43 9.65
C HIS A 183 -10.94 -9.81 8.42
N MET A 184 -11.56 -10.63 7.57
CA MET A 184 -12.26 -10.20 6.38
C MET A 184 -13.59 -10.94 6.21
N ALA A 185 -14.69 -10.19 6.34
CA ALA A 185 -16.02 -10.63 5.96
C ALA A 185 -16.20 -10.52 4.44
N GLY A 186 -15.67 -11.47 3.69
CA GLY A 186 -15.52 -11.38 2.22
C GLY A 186 -16.81 -11.05 1.48
N ALA A 187 -17.97 -11.56 1.93
CA ALA A 187 -19.27 -11.25 1.32
C ALA A 187 -19.66 -9.78 1.52
N ALA A 188 -19.45 -9.21 2.71
CA ALA A 188 -19.76 -7.81 3.00
C ALA A 188 -18.84 -6.88 2.20
N VAL A 189 -17.54 -7.18 2.17
CA VAL A 189 -16.55 -6.43 1.36
C VAL A 189 -16.92 -6.48 -0.13
N PHE A 190 -17.31 -7.64 -0.65
CA PHE A 190 -17.74 -7.77 -2.05
C PHE A 190 -18.97 -6.93 -2.36
N LEU A 191 -20.02 -6.99 -1.53
CA LEU A 191 -21.23 -6.21 -1.71
C LEU A 191 -20.96 -4.71 -1.66
N PHE A 192 -20.07 -4.27 -0.75
CA PHE A 192 -19.63 -2.89 -0.68
C PHE A 192 -18.96 -2.44 -1.98
N THR A 193 -18.01 -3.22 -2.50
CA THR A 193 -17.32 -2.85 -3.75
C THR A 193 -18.26 -2.79 -4.93
N MET A 194 -19.24 -3.70 -5.04
CA MET A 194 -20.23 -3.70 -6.10
C MET A 194 -21.19 -2.50 -6.06
N SER A 195 -21.38 -1.91 -4.88
CA SER A 195 -22.29 -0.76 -4.71
C SER A 195 -21.60 0.60 -4.83
N MET A 196 -20.27 0.65 -4.56
CA MET A 196 -19.53 1.90 -4.44
C MET A 196 -18.52 2.15 -5.56
N VAL A 197 -18.11 1.09 -6.26
CA VAL A 197 -17.17 1.23 -7.39
C VAL A 197 -17.98 1.14 -8.70
N PRO A 198 -17.97 2.21 -9.53
CA PRO A 198 -18.71 2.25 -10.78
C PRO A 198 -18.28 1.18 -11.79
#